data_fcfa80400206030c226ae2570e10233e
#
_entry.id   fcfa80400206030c226ae2570e10233e
#
_cell.length_a   1.000
_cell.length_b   1.000
_cell.length_c   1.000
_cell.angle_alpha   90.00
_cell.angle_beta   90.00
_cell.angle_gamma   90.00
#
_symmetry.space_group_name_H-M   'P 1'
#
loop_
_entity.id
_entity.type
_entity.pdbx_description
1 polymer ?
#
loop_
_entity_poly.entity_id
_entity_poly.type
_entity_poly.pdbx_seq_one_letter_code
_entity_poly.pdbx_strand_id
1 'polypeptide(L)'
;MIEFHSPLGERATPADPYTLGIDLAAHTKPVVGLLANGFPDSENFLRHIGTELEQLIDGIEVRVWNKGNAYIAATDDMLEGIQSQCDAVMAACGQGGSCTSGNMRDGMKTAKRGLQ
;
A
#
# COMPACT_ATOMS: atom_id res chain seq x y z
N MET A 1 -44.32 5.34 -10.30
CA MET A 1 -43.01 5.64 -10.92
C MET A 1 -41.97 4.92 -10.09
N ILE A 2 -41.04 4.24 -10.70
CA ILE A 2 -39.93 3.61 -9.98
C ILE A 2 -38.76 4.57 -10.01
N GLU A 3 -38.23 4.94 -8.84
CA GLU A 3 -37.02 5.77 -8.73
C GLU A 3 -35.82 4.89 -8.46
N PHE A 4 -34.72 5.18 -9.14
CA PHE A 4 -33.45 4.49 -8.94
C PHE A 4 -32.42 5.47 -8.40
N HIS A 5 -31.66 5.06 -7.41
CA HIS A 5 -30.50 5.79 -6.94
C HIS A 5 -29.25 5.31 -7.68
N SER A 6 -28.42 6.22 -8.13
CA SER A 6 -27.15 5.87 -8.75
C SER A 6 -26.23 5.24 -7.71
N PRO A 7 -25.65 4.05 -7.96
CA PRO A 7 -24.65 3.47 -7.05
C PRO A 7 -23.32 4.26 -7.07
N LEU A 8 -23.15 5.16 -8.05
CA LEU A 8 -21.97 6.01 -8.19
C LEU A 8 -22.02 7.28 -7.35
N GLY A 9 -22.97 7.46 -6.48
CA GLY A 9 -23.22 8.64 -5.66
C GLY A 9 -22.08 9.67 -5.60
N GLU A 10 -22.41 10.93 -5.58
CA GLU A 10 -21.43 12.00 -5.45
C GLU A 10 -20.90 12.04 -4.01
N ARG A 11 -19.61 12.34 -3.86
CA ARG A 11 -19.03 12.56 -2.53
C ARG A 11 -19.63 13.80 -1.89
N ALA A 12 -20.10 13.67 -0.65
CA ALA A 12 -20.59 14.81 0.13
C ALA A 12 -19.46 15.81 0.47
N THR A 13 -18.22 15.33 0.54
CA THR A 13 -17.02 16.13 0.79
C THR A 13 -16.11 16.07 -0.43
N PRO A 14 -15.63 17.21 -0.95
CA PRO A 14 -14.62 17.22 -2.01
C PRO A 14 -13.38 16.42 -1.60
N ALA A 15 -12.72 15.77 -2.56
CA ALA A 15 -11.44 15.15 -2.31
C ALA A 15 -10.37 16.24 -2.14
N ASP A 16 -9.59 16.15 -1.07
CA ASP A 16 -8.42 17.00 -0.91
C ASP A 16 -7.42 16.73 -2.05
N PRO A 17 -6.71 17.76 -2.54
CA PRO A 17 -5.65 17.56 -3.51
C PRO A 17 -4.59 16.62 -2.94
N TYR A 18 -4.21 15.62 -3.72
CA TYR A 18 -3.16 14.69 -3.37
C TYR A 18 -1.89 15.02 -4.16
N THR A 19 -0.79 15.16 -3.46
CA THR A 19 0.54 15.29 -4.06
C THR A 19 1.38 14.08 -3.73
N LEU A 20 2.16 13.60 -4.70
CA LEU A 20 3.12 12.53 -4.46
C LEU A 20 4.14 13.00 -3.42
N GLY A 21 4.39 12.19 -2.40
CA GLY A 21 5.35 12.48 -1.32
C GLY A 21 6.78 12.22 -1.75
N ILE A 22 6.98 11.39 -2.80
CA ILE A 22 8.30 11.03 -3.29
C ILE A 22 8.29 10.92 -4.82
N ASP A 23 9.38 11.36 -5.43
CA ASP A 23 9.74 11.03 -6.81
C ASP A 23 10.82 9.94 -6.77
N LEU A 24 10.42 8.70 -6.99
CA LEU A 24 11.34 7.55 -7.00
C LEU A 24 12.43 7.69 -8.07
N ALA A 25 12.14 8.36 -9.17
CA ALA A 25 13.11 8.58 -10.24
C ALA A 25 14.21 9.59 -9.86
N ALA A 26 13.94 10.46 -8.90
CA ALA A 26 14.91 11.43 -8.37
C ALA A 26 15.80 10.84 -7.27
N HIS A 27 15.45 9.67 -6.71
CA HIS A 27 16.23 8.98 -5.69
C HIS A 27 17.32 8.10 -6.30
N THR A 28 18.53 8.21 -5.79
CA THR A 28 19.68 7.40 -6.27
C THR A 28 19.61 5.94 -5.83
N LYS A 29 18.93 5.67 -4.72
CA LYS A 29 18.72 4.31 -4.18
C LYS A 29 17.42 4.26 -3.41
N PRO A 30 16.27 4.27 -4.09
CA PRO A 30 14.99 4.21 -3.41
C PRO A 30 14.77 2.84 -2.75
N VAL A 31 14.20 2.84 -1.55
CA VAL A 31 13.83 1.63 -0.82
C VAL A 31 12.31 1.50 -0.83
N VAL A 32 11.80 0.40 -1.36
CA VAL A 32 10.36 0.12 -1.41
C VAL A 32 10.01 -1.01 -0.47
N GLY A 33 9.11 -0.74 0.48
CA GLY A 33 8.53 -1.73 1.36
C GLY A 33 7.37 -2.45 0.69
N LEU A 34 7.34 -3.77 0.79
CA LEU A 34 6.24 -4.61 0.34
C LEU A 34 5.55 -5.22 1.56
N LEU A 35 4.33 -4.77 1.84
CA LEU A 35 3.55 -5.21 3.00
C LEU A 35 2.52 -6.26 2.58
N ALA A 36 2.85 -7.54 2.77
CA ALA A 36 1.93 -8.65 2.61
C ALA A 36 0.93 -8.68 3.76
N ASN A 37 -0.34 -8.88 3.43
CA ASN A 37 -1.40 -8.88 4.44
C ASN A 37 -1.60 -10.24 5.14
N GLY A 38 -0.86 -11.28 4.76
CA GLY A 38 -0.99 -12.63 5.32
C GLY A 38 -2.10 -13.47 4.68
N PHE A 39 -2.75 -12.98 3.63
CA PHE A 39 -3.61 -13.82 2.80
C PHE A 39 -2.75 -14.85 2.04
N PRO A 40 -3.28 -16.06 1.74
CA PRO A 40 -2.54 -17.04 0.94
C PRO A 40 -1.95 -16.41 -0.32
N ASP A 41 -0.69 -16.68 -0.58
CA ASP A 41 0.10 -16.17 -1.71
C ASP A 41 0.36 -14.65 -1.76
N SER A 42 -0.15 -13.86 -0.82
CA SER A 42 0.07 -12.40 -0.83
C SER A 42 1.55 -12.02 -0.78
N GLU A 43 2.35 -12.75 0.01
CA GLU A 43 3.79 -12.53 0.09
C GLU A 43 4.50 -12.94 -1.20
N ASN A 44 4.18 -14.11 -1.76
CA ASN A 44 4.76 -14.58 -3.02
C ASN A 44 4.45 -13.62 -4.17
N PHE A 45 3.22 -13.15 -4.24
CA PHE A 45 2.80 -12.16 -5.23
C PHE A 45 3.63 -10.87 -5.12
N LEU A 46 3.78 -10.32 -3.91
CA LEU A 46 4.58 -9.12 -3.69
C LEU A 46 6.07 -9.35 -3.96
N ARG A 47 6.62 -10.52 -3.63
CA ARG A 47 8.01 -10.86 -3.97
C ARG A 47 8.27 -10.88 -5.47
N HIS A 48 7.33 -11.38 -6.27
CA HIS A 48 7.42 -11.32 -7.74
C HIS A 48 7.38 -9.86 -8.23
N ILE A 49 6.49 -9.04 -7.68
CA ILE A 49 6.47 -7.60 -7.98
C ILE A 49 7.82 -6.96 -7.62
N GLY A 50 8.37 -7.29 -6.46
CA GLY A 50 9.68 -6.80 -6.04
C GLY A 50 10.79 -7.14 -7.03
N THR A 51 10.83 -8.38 -7.51
CA THR A 51 11.78 -8.82 -8.53
C THR A 51 11.65 -8.01 -9.82
N GLU A 52 10.43 -7.76 -10.27
CA GLU A 52 10.19 -6.94 -11.47
C GLU A 52 10.59 -5.47 -11.25
N LEU A 53 10.33 -4.91 -10.07
CA LEU A 53 10.76 -3.55 -9.73
C LEU A 53 12.30 -3.42 -9.75
N GLU A 54 13.03 -4.41 -9.23
CA GLU A 54 14.49 -4.45 -9.24
C GLU A 54 15.07 -4.55 -10.66
N GLN A 55 14.32 -5.13 -11.61
CA GLN A 55 14.70 -5.16 -13.02
C GLN A 55 14.39 -3.86 -13.76
N LEU A 56 13.32 -3.17 -13.36
CA LEU A 56 12.84 -1.97 -14.07
C LEU A 56 13.49 -0.67 -13.57
N ILE A 57 13.91 -0.64 -12.32
CA ILE A 57 14.43 0.58 -11.67
C ILE A 57 15.82 0.31 -11.12
N ASP A 58 16.82 0.91 -11.75
CA ASP A 58 18.20 0.76 -11.33
C ASP A 58 18.43 1.29 -9.91
N GLY A 59 19.04 0.47 -9.07
CA GLY A 59 19.41 0.82 -7.71
C GLY A 59 18.28 0.78 -6.69
N ILE A 60 17.08 0.34 -7.06
CA ILE A 60 15.99 0.12 -6.11
C ILE A 60 16.35 -1.01 -5.14
N GLU A 61 16.00 -0.85 -3.88
CA GLU A 61 16.04 -1.90 -2.87
C GLU A 61 14.62 -2.26 -2.46
N VAL A 62 14.32 -3.55 -2.36
CA VAL A 62 13.00 -4.05 -1.97
C VAL A 62 13.09 -4.76 -0.62
N ARG A 63 12.19 -4.41 0.30
CA ARG A 63 12.04 -5.05 1.61
C ARG A 63 10.65 -5.58 1.81
N VAL A 64 10.51 -6.78 2.39
CA VAL A 64 9.22 -7.46 2.54
C VAL A 64 8.84 -7.58 3.99
N TRP A 65 7.61 -7.21 4.31
CA TRP A 65 6.94 -7.44 5.59
C TRP A 65 5.68 -8.27 5.37
N ASN A 66 5.32 -9.06 6.37
CA ASN A 66 4.07 -9.81 6.38
C ASN A 66 3.37 -9.60 7.72
N LYS A 67 2.18 -9.02 7.69
CA LYS A 67 1.41 -8.76 8.92
C LYS A 67 0.65 -9.98 9.43
N GLY A 68 0.62 -11.08 8.67
CA GLY A 68 0.10 -12.38 9.09
C GLY A 68 -1.42 -12.49 9.21
N ASN A 69 -2.18 -11.39 9.09
CA ASN A 69 -3.63 -11.39 9.16
C ASN A 69 -4.23 -10.34 8.24
N ALA A 70 -4.98 -10.80 7.24
CA ALA A 70 -5.56 -9.92 6.22
C ALA A 70 -6.72 -9.04 6.74
N TYR A 71 -7.31 -9.38 7.88
CA TYR A 71 -8.52 -8.74 8.38
C TYR A 71 -8.25 -7.59 9.35
N ILE A 72 -7.06 -7.53 9.92
CA ILE A 72 -6.64 -6.47 10.83
C ILE A 72 -5.61 -5.55 10.16
N ALA A 73 -5.60 -4.29 10.58
CA ALA A 73 -4.58 -3.35 10.13
C ALA A 73 -3.20 -3.74 10.69
N ALA A 74 -2.14 -3.36 9.97
CA ALA A 74 -0.77 -3.48 10.47
C ALA A 74 -0.61 -2.74 11.80
N THR A 75 0.23 -3.27 12.68
CA THR A 75 0.55 -2.66 13.97
C THR A 75 1.34 -1.37 13.76
N ASP A 76 1.25 -0.45 14.72
CA ASP A 76 2.00 0.80 14.64
C ASP A 76 3.52 0.54 14.67
N ASP A 77 4.00 -0.41 15.46
CA ASP A 77 5.42 -0.82 15.48
C ASP A 77 5.91 -1.31 14.10
N MET A 78 5.09 -2.11 13.40
CA MET A 78 5.41 -2.56 12.04
C MET A 78 5.46 -1.39 11.07
N LEU A 79 4.50 -0.47 11.15
CA LEU A 79 4.45 0.71 10.28
C LEU A 79 5.61 1.68 10.56
N GLU A 80 6.02 1.83 11.81
CA GLU A 80 7.22 2.60 12.19
C GLU A 80 8.49 1.95 11.63
N GLY A 81 8.59 0.63 11.70
CA GLY A 81 9.68 -0.13 11.10
C GLY A 81 9.77 0.08 9.59
N ILE A 82 8.64 0.07 8.90
CA ILE A 82 8.57 0.34 7.45
C ILE A 82 8.96 1.81 7.18
N GLN A 83 8.37 2.75 7.88
CA GLN A 83 8.64 4.18 7.71
C GLN A 83 10.10 4.55 7.91
N SER A 84 10.78 3.93 8.87
CA SER A 84 12.19 4.21 9.17
C SER A 84 13.16 3.63 8.13
N GLN A 85 12.70 2.71 7.29
CA GLN A 85 13.56 1.94 6.38
C GLN A 85 13.20 2.10 4.91
N CYS A 86 12.04 2.65 4.59
CA CYS A 86 11.53 2.73 3.22
C CYS A 86 11.15 4.16 2.85
N ASP A 87 11.26 4.44 1.56
CA ASP A 87 10.82 5.69 0.94
C ASP A 87 9.38 5.59 0.42
N ALA A 88 8.98 4.38 0.01
CA ALA A 88 7.64 4.08 -0.45
C ALA A 88 7.19 2.70 0.04
N VAL A 89 5.87 2.43 -0.01
CA VAL A 89 5.31 1.14 0.40
C VAL A 89 4.19 0.69 -0.53
N MET A 90 4.15 -0.60 -0.81
CA MET A 90 3.06 -1.25 -1.52
C MET A 90 2.43 -2.30 -0.61
N ALA A 91 1.13 -2.23 -0.39
CA ALA A 91 0.38 -3.21 0.41
C ALA A 91 -0.56 -4.03 -0.48
N ALA A 92 -0.58 -5.34 -0.29
CA ALA A 92 -1.47 -6.26 -1.01
C ALA A 92 -1.73 -7.55 -0.19
N CYS A 93 -2.75 -8.33 -0.51
CA CYS A 93 -3.75 -8.28 -1.58
C CYS A 93 -5.15 -8.16 -0.99
N GLY A 94 -6.04 -7.40 -1.65
CA GLY A 94 -7.45 -7.40 -1.31
C GLY A 94 -8.22 -8.36 -2.23
N GLN A 95 -8.97 -9.32 -1.66
CA GLN A 95 -9.82 -10.24 -2.42
C GLN A 95 -11.31 -10.10 -2.10
N GLY A 96 -11.65 -9.50 -0.98
CA GLY A 96 -13.01 -9.29 -0.53
C GLY A 96 -13.10 -8.04 0.32
N GLY A 97 -14.28 -7.73 0.88
CA GLY A 97 -14.53 -6.47 1.56
C GLY A 97 -13.59 -6.20 2.75
N SER A 98 -13.38 -7.18 3.63
CA SER A 98 -12.54 -7.02 4.83
C SER A 98 -11.05 -6.93 4.52
N CYS A 99 -10.53 -7.77 3.60
CA CYS A 99 -9.12 -7.71 3.19
C CYS A 99 -8.80 -6.40 2.48
N THR A 100 -9.69 -5.97 1.58
CA THR A 100 -9.56 -4.68 0.87
C THR A 100 -9.60 -3.51 1.85
N SER A 101 -10.54 -3.51 2.80
CA SER A 101 -10.62 -2.48 3.83
C SER A 101 -9.38 -2.46 4.72
N GLY A 102 -8.80 -3.62 5.04
CA GLY A 102 -7.54 -3.74 5.77
C GLY A 102 -6.38 -3.09 5.02
N ASN A 103 -6.21 -3.43 3.74
CA ASN A 103 -5.17 -2.84 2.90
C ASN A 103 -5.35 -1.33 2.71
N MET A 104 -6.58 -0.86 2.51
CA MET A 104 -6.85 0.58 2.44
C MET A 104 -6.47 1.30 3.73
N ARG A 105 -6.76 0.72 4.91
CA ARG A 105 -6.34 1.29 6.20
C ARG A 105 -4.83 1.34 6.33
N ASP A 106 -4.12 0.30 5.91
CA ASP A 106 -2.66 0.27 5.92
C ASP A 106 -2.09 1.35 4.98
N GLY A 107 -2.62 1.47 3.75
CA GLY A 107 -2.25 2.52 2.81
C GLY A 107 -2.51 3.93 3.36
N MET A 108 -3.66 4.15 3.99
CA MET A 108 -3.96 5.45 4.62
C MET A 108 -3.02 5.76 5.79
N LYS A 109 -2.67 4.77 6.61
CA LYS A 109 -1.75 4.94 7.73
C LYS A 109 -0.33 5.25 7.25
N THR A 110 0.13 4.57 6.19
CA THR A 110 1.45 4.82 5.59
C THR A 110 1.51 6.18 4.91
N ALA A 111 0.48 6.57 4.15
CA ALA A 111 0.40 7.89 3.52
C ALA A 111 0.43 9.03 4.56
N LYS A 112 -0.28 8.89 5.69
CA LYS A 112 -0.23 9.86 6.79
C LYS A 112 1.12 9.97 7.46
N ARG A 113 1.98 8.96 7.32
CA ARG A 113 3.36 8.93 7.80
C ARG A 113 4.37 9.43 6.76
N GLY A 114 3.90 9.91 5.60
CA GLY A 114 4.73 10.43 4.52
C GLY A 114 5.31 9.37 3.57
N LEU A 115 4.86 8.11 3.69
CA LEU A 115 5.18 7.06 2.72
C LEU A 115 4.18 7.08 1.55
N GLN A 116 4.65 6.69 0.40
CA GLN A 116 3.83 6.54 -0.82
C GLN A 116 3.59 5.08 -1.13
#